data_560d61031d504e2e1614524c62cfaf48
#
_entry.id   560d61031d504e2e1614524c62cfaf48
#
_cell.length_a   1.000
_cell.length_b   1.000
_cell.length_c   1.000
_cell.angle_alpha   90.00
_cell.angle_beta   90.00
_cell.angle_gamma   90.00
#
_symmetry.space_group_name_H-M   'P 1'
#
loop_
_entity.id
_entity.type
_entity.pdbx_description
1 polymer ?
#
loop_
_entity_poly.entity_id
_entity_poly.type
_entity_poly.pdbx_seq_one_letter_code
_entity_poly.pdbx_strand_id
1 'polypeptide(L)'
;MKKFYEKKQIQLFYIGILGIIIGIMSFLPILIHHNGQYMEYGDYFLQYVPFIKELKRMVLSGNLSWSWNSFLGDSFISAYSYYTIFNPFAWLVMLFPNKYILYGTIICTLLKFALCMIGSSLYMRKFCQNDKFVIVGAMLY
;
A
#
# COMPACT_ATOMS: atom_id res chain seq x y z
N MET A 1 34.92 -3.97 0.80
CA MET A 1 33.75 -3.12 0.61
C MET A 1 32.60 -3.86 -0.10
N LYS A 2 32.76 -4.51 -1.26
CA LYS A 2 31.68 -5.24 -1.97
C LYS A 2 30.92 -6.25 -1.09
N LYS A 3 31.59 -7.16 -0.39
CA LYS A 3 30.95 -8.17 0.49
C LYS A 3 30.09 -7.56 1.62
N PHE A 4 30.46 -6.38 2.12
CA PHE A 4 29.70 -5.69 3.16
C PHE A 4 28.39 -5.09 2.60
N TYR A 5 28.45 -4.53 1.39
CA TYR A 5 27.25 -4.03 0.69
C TYR A 5 26.29 -5.15 0.33
N GLU A 6 26.79 -6.27 -0.20
CA GLU A 6 25.98 -7.45 -0.52
C GLU A 6 25.26 -8.00 0.71
N LYS A 7 25.95 -8.14 1.85
CA LYS A 7 25.33 -8.60 3.10
C LYS A 7 24.23 -7.67 3.57
N LYS A 8 24.42 -6.36 3.42
CA LYS A 8 23.41 -5.34 3.80
C LYS A 8 22.18 -5.38 2.90
N GLN A 9 22.35 -5.56 1.60
CA GLN A 9 21.24 -5.69 0.66
C GLN A 9 20.42 -6.96 0.91
N ILE A 10 21.09 -8.09 1.15
CA ILE A 10 20.44 -9.36 1.49
C ILE A 10 19.61 -9.21 2.78
N GLN A 11 20.12 -8.53 3.80
CA GLN A 11 19.37 -8.28 5.03
C GLN A 11 18.13 -7.43 4.80
N LEU A 12 18.21 -6.37 3.99
CA LEU A 12 17.05 -5.53 3.65
C LEU A 12 15.97 -6.32 2.90
N PHE A 13 16.38 -7.22 2.02
CA PHE A 13 15.45 -8.12 1.32
C PHE A 13 14.69 -9.02 2.30
N TYR A 14 15.39 -9.66 3.26
CA TYR A 14 14.73 -10.48 4.29
C TYR A 14 13.80 -9.65 5.20
N ILE A 15 14.16 -8.42 5.53
CA ILE A 15 13.32 -7.50 6.30
C ILE A 15 12.05 -7.16 5.50
N GLY A 16 12.16 -6.91 4.20
CA GLY A 16 11.01 -6.69 3.34
C GLY A 16 10.07 -7.90 3.27
N ILE A 17 10.62 -9.12 3.15
CA ILE A 17 9.83 -10.37 3.21
C ILE A 17 9.12 -10.50 4.56
N LEU A 18 9.81 -10.20 5.67
CA LEU A 18 9.20 -10.23 6.99
C LEU A 18 8.02 -9.25 7.09
N GLY A 19 8.13 -8.05 6.51
CA GLY A 19 7.03 -7.09 6.41
C GLY A 19 5.82 -7.65 5.66
N ILE A 20 6.04 -8.35 4.55
CA ILE A 20 4.97 -9.01 3.79
C ILE A 20 4.32 -10.11 4.65
N ILE A 21 5.09 -10.92 5.35
CA ILE A 21 4.57 -11.98 6.25
C ILE A 21 3.70 -11.38 7.34
N ILE A 22 4.15 -10.31 8.00
CA ILE A 22 3.37 -9.60 9.02
C ILE A 22 2.07 -9.05 8.42
N GLY A 23 2.14 -8.45 7.23
CA GLY A 23 0.95 -7.99 6.51
C GLY A 23 -0.04 -9.13 6.22
N ILE A 24 0.43 -10.27 5.73
CA ILE A 24 -0.42 -11.46 5.49
C ILE A 24 -1.05 -11.94 6.80
N MET A 25 -0.27 -12.05 7.87
CA MET A 25 -0.77 -12.47 9.20
C MET A 25 -1.83 -11.50 9.74
N SER A 26 -1.73 -10.21 9.46
CA SER A 26 -2.73 -9.21 9.84
C SER A 26 -4.05 -9.38 9.10
N PHE A 27 -4.03 -9.83 7.85
CA PHE A 27 -5.24 -10.11 7.06
C PHE A 27 -5.82 -11.52 7.29
N LEU A 28 -5.01 -12.45 7.78
CA LEU A 28 -5.41 -13.86 7.94
C LEU A 28 -6.69 -14.05 8.77
N PRO A 29 -6.90 -13.38 9.92
CA PRO A 29 -8.15 -13.53 10.69
C PRO A 29 -9.39 -13.14 9.89
N ILE A 30 -9.30 -12.09 9.07
CA ILE A 30 -10.41 -11.63 8.22
C ILE A 30 -10.73 -12.68 7.15
N LEU A 31 -9.70 -13.19 6.48
CA LEU A 31 -9.86 -14.23 5.45
C LEU A 31 -10.47 -15.52 6.00
N ILE A 32 -10.05 -15.94 7.20
CA ILE A 32 -10.60 -17.13 7.86
C ILE A 32 -12.07 -16.91 8.23
N HIS A 33 -12.40 -15.77 8.81
CA HIS A 33 -13.76 -15.45 9.25
C HIS A 33 -14.75 -15.38 8.08
N HIS A 34 -14.30 -14.93 6.91
CA HIS A 34 -15.12 -14.74 5.71
C HIS A 34 -14.93 -15.82 4.64
N ASN A 35 -14.48 -17.03 5.01
CA ASN A 35 -14.31 -18.17 4.10
C ASN A 35 -13.47 -17.83 2.84
N GLY A 36 -12.40 -17.08 3.03
CA GLY A 36 -11.50 -16.68 1.95
C GLY A 36 -11.99 -15.46 1.14
N GLN A 37 -13.14 -14.89 1.47
CA GLN A 37 -13.59 -13.64 0.87
C GLN A 37 -13.00 -12.47 1.65
N TYR A 38 -12.27 -11.62 0.96
CA TYR A 38 -11.79 -10.37 1.53
C TYR A 38 -12.93 -9.34 1.47
N MET A 39 -13.66 -9.21 2.58
CA MET A 39 -14.68 -8.18 2.73
C MET A 39 -14.07 -7.01 3.48
N GLU A 40 -13.86 -5.92 2.77
CA GLU A 40 -13.49 -4.66 3.38
C GLU A 40 -14.76 -3.92 3.80
N TYR A 41 -14.87 -3.65 5.09
CA TYR A 41 -15.94 -2.83 5.64
C TYR A 41 -15.47 -1.39 5.82
N GLY A 42 -16.41 -0.45 5.81
CA GLY A 42 -16.14 0.95 6.07
C GLY A 42 -15.52 1.69 4.90
N ASP A 43 -14.72 2.70 5.21
CA ASP A 43 -14.22 3.69 4.25
C ASP A 43 -13.35 3.09 3.14
N TYR A 44 -12.71 1.98 3.40
CA TYR A 44 -11.87 1.34 2.38
C TYR A 44 -12.69 0.84 1.21
N PHE A 45 -13.79 0.13 1.49
CA PHE A 45 -14.67 -0.39 0.45
C PHE A 45 -15.61 0.69 -0.11
N LEU A 46 -16.15 1.54 0.76
CA LEU A 46 -17.14 2.55 0.39
C LEU A 46 -16.53 3.78 -0.28
N GLN A 47 -15.25 4.08 0.00
CA GLN A 47 -14.59 5.28 -0.51
C GLN A 47 -13.37 4.94 -1.37
N TYR A 48 -12.36 4.25 -0.82
CA TYR A 48 -11.07 4.10 -1.49
C TYR A 48 -11.15 3.35 -2.82
N VAL A 49 -11.89 2.23 -2.87
CA VAL A 49 -12.06 1.46 -4.12
C VAL A 49 -12.85 2.23 -5.18
N PRO A 50 -14.00 2.88 -4.87
CA PRO A 50 -14.68 3.75 -5.80
C PRO A 50 -13.81 4.92 -6.29
N PHE A 51 -13.02 5.54 -5.42
CA PHE A 51 -12.14 6.66 -5.79
C PHE A 51 -11.05 6.24 -6.78
N ILE A 52 -10.48 5.04 -6.62
CA ILE A 52 -9.52 4.51 -7.59
C ILE A 52 -10.20 4.19 -8.94
N LYS A 53 -11.40 3.63 -8.93
CA LYS A 53 -12.17 3.40 -10.17
C LYS A 53 -12.45 4.71 -10.88
N GLU A 54 -12.82 5.75 -10.13
CA GLU A 54 -13.06 7.08 -10.68
C GLU A 54 -11.75 7.71 -11.19
N LEU A 55 -10.64 7.61 -10.46
CA LEU A 55 -9.32 8.02 -10.94
C LEU A 55 -9.00 7.37 -12.30
N LYS A 56 -9.19 6.06 -12.38
CA LYS A 56 -8.96 5.32 -13.63
C LYS A 56 -9.83 5.82 -14.77
N ARG A 57 -11.11 6.06 -14.50
CA ARG A 57 -12.05 6.59 -15.48
C ARG A 57 -11.63 7.99 -15.99
N MET A 58 -11.27 8.88 -15.07
CA MET A 58 -10.86 10.25 -15.37
C MET A 58 -9.55 10.29 -16.15
N VAL A 59 -8.56 9.48 -15.76
CA VAL A 59 -7.28 9.38 -16.48
C VAL A 59 -7.49 8.85 -17.90
N LEU A 60 -8.28 7.79 -18.07
CA LEU A 60 -8.55 7.21 -19.39
C LEU A 60 -9.39 8.13 -20.30
N SER A 61 -10.26 8.95 -19.73
CA SER A 61 -11.03 9.94 -20.48
C SER A 61 -10.25 11.22 -20.82
N GLY A 62 -9.05 11.40 -20.24
CA GLY A 62 -8.25 12.61 -20.37
C GLY A 62 -8.82 13.84 -19.64
N ASN A 63 -9.88 13.67 -18.85
CA ASN A 63 -10.55 14.76 -18.13
C ASN A 63 -10.35 14.59 -16.61
N LEU A 64 -9.41 15.33 -16.06
CA LEU A 64 -9.13 15.34 -14.61
C LEU A 64 -9.77 16.54 -13.88
N SER A 65 -10.45 17.43 -14.62
CA SER A 65 -10.93 18.69 -14.04
C SER A 65 -12.29 18.55 -13.35
N TRP A 66 -13.29 18.01 -14.03
CA TRP A 66 -14.68 17.97 -13.53
C TRP A 66 -15.29 16.58 -13.64
N SER A 67 -15.96 16.13 -12.60
CA SER A 67 -16.72 14.87 -12.58
C SER A 67 -18.11 15.07 -12.03
N TRP A 68 -19.12 14.71 -12.81
CA TRP A 68 -20.52 14.66 -12.36
C TRP A 68 -20.82 13.50 -11.42
N ASN A 69 -19.93 12.50 -11.36
CA ASN A 69 -20.05 11.34 -10.48
C ASN A 69 -19.52 11.61 -9.07
N SER A 70 -18.99 12.81 -8.82
CA SER A 70 -18.40 13.21 -7.55
C SER A 70 -19.24 14.28 -6.90
N PHE A 71 -19.80 14.03 -5.71
CA PHE A 71 -20.48 15.02 -4.86
C PHE A 71 -21.50 15.94 -5.58
N LEU A 72 -22.32 15.42 -6.49
CA LEU A 72 -23.26 16.19 -7.32
C LEU A 72 -22.59 17.07 -8.40
N GLY A 73 -21.36 16.79 -8.72
CA GLY A 73 -20.53 17.56 -9.65
C GLY A 73 -19.50 18.40 -8.90
N ASP A 74 -18.24 17.98 -9.01
CA ASP A 74 -17.12 18.70 -8.39
C ASP A 74 -15.83 18.48 -9.20
N SER A 75 -14.84 19.31 -8.93
CA SER A 75 -13.49 19.11 -9.45
C SER A 75 -12.89 17.86 -8.85
N PHE A 76 -12.54 16.90 -9.70
CA PHE A 76 -11.90 15.67 -9.25
C PHE A 76 -10.59 15.93 -8.48
N ILE A 77 -9.81 16.92 -8.91
CA ILE A 77 -8.57 17.30 -8.26
C ILE A 77 -8.84 17.83 -6.83
N SER A 78 -9.86 18.67 -6.65
CA SER A 78 -10.21 19.20 -5.32
C SER A 78 -10.71 18.11 -4.37
N ALA A 79 -11.59 17.25 -4.89
CA ALA A 79 -12.28 16.25 -4.07
C ALA A 79 -11.39 15.08 -3.65
N TYR A 80 -10.50 14.62 -4.54
CA TYR A 80 -9.82 13.33 -4.36
C TYR A 80 -8.30 13.39 -4.47
N SER A 81 -7.70 14.57 -4.63
CA SER A 81 -6.27 14.68 -4.94
C SER A 81 -5.39 13.95 -3.95
N TYR A 82 -5.63 14.09 -2.66
CA TYR A 82 -4.79 13.48 -1.65
C TYR A 82 -5.05 11.96 -1.48
N TYR A 83 -6.26 11.49 -1.75
CA TYR A 83 -6.56 10.06 -1.74
C TYR A 83 -6.01 9.31 -2.94
N THR A 84 -5.97 9.97 -4.11
CA THR A 84 -5.70 9.30 -5.38
C THR A 84 -4.50 9.88 -6.11
N ILE A 85 -4.55 11.14 -6.55
CA ILE A 85 -3.57 11.72 -7.46
C ILE A 85 -2.18 11.79 -6.82
N PHE A 86 -2.08 12.22 -5.57
CA PHE A 86 -0.81 12.32 -4.83
C PHE A 86 -0.44 11.03 -4.08
N ASN A 87 -1.22 9.97 -4.26
CA ASN A 87 -0.92 8.66 -3.67
C ASN A 87 -0.29 7.73 -4.72
N PRO A 88 1.03 7.47 -4.67
CA PRO A 88 1.70 6.63 -5.67
C PRO A 88 1.15 5.20 -5.70
N PHE A 89 0.64 4.68 -4.59
CA PHE A 89 0.02 3.36 -4.55
C PHE A 89 -1.34 3.32 -5.25
N ALA A 90 -2.09 4.44 -5.28
CA ALA A 90 -3.32 4.52 -6.06
C ALA A 90 -3.05 4.35 -7.56
N TRP A 91 -1.96 4.91 -8.07
CA TRP A 91 -1.53 4.73 -9.45
C TRP A 91 -1.18 3.28 -9.77
N LEU A 92 -0.50 2.59 -8.85
CA LEU A 92 -0.21 1.16 -9.01
C LEU A 92 -1.49 0.32 -9.03
N VAL A 93 -2.43 0.60 -8.13
CA VAL A 93 -3.73 -0.10 -8.09
C VAL A 93 -4.56 0.17 -9.35
N MET A 94 -4.52 1.38 -9.90
CA MET A 94 -5.21 1.75 -11.12
C MET A 94 -4.81 0.88 -12.33
N LEU A 95 -3.61 0.31 -12.34
CA LEU A 95 -3.15 -0.57 -13.43
C LEU A 95 -3.93 -1.90 -13.48
N PHE A 96 -4.55 -2.32 -12.37
CA PHE A 96 -5.35 -3.53 -12.34
C PHE A 96 -6.68 -3.34 -13.10
N PRO A 97 -7.21 -4.41 -13.75
CA PRO A 97 -8.57 -4.39 -14.29
C PRO A 97 -9.60 -4.07 -13.20
N ASN A 98 -10.72 -3.44 -13.58
CA ASN A 98 -11.75 -2.99 -12.61
C ASN A 98 -12.27 -4.12 -11.70
N LYS A 99 -12.33 -5.36 -12.21
CA LYS A 99 -12.72 -6.55 -11.46
C LYS A 99 -11.73 -6.89 -10.35
N TYR A 100 -10.45 -6.56 -10.52
CA TYR A 100 -9.35 -6.95 -9.64
C TYR A 100 -8.76 -5.79 -8.83
N ILE A 101 -9.37 -4.60 -8.87
CA ILE A 101 -8.92 -3.43 -8.10
C ILE A 101 -8.80 -3.75 -6.61
N LEU A 102 -9.77 -4.49 -6.05
CA LEU A 102 -9.75 -4.91 -4.65
C LEU A 102 -8.49 -5.73 -4.31
N TYR A 103 -8.14 -6.69 -5.15
CA TYR A 103 -6.91 -7.47 -4.96
C TYR A 103 -5.65 -6.62 -5.15
N GLY A 104 -5.69 -5.68 -6.08
CA GLY A 104 -4.62 -4.70 -6.27
C GLY A 104 -4.38 -3.86 -5.01
N THR A 105 -5.44 -3.47 -4.30
CA THR A 105 -5.31 -2.73 -3.03
C THR A 105 -4.65 -3.57 -1.94
N ILE A 106 -4.98 -4.85 -1.83
CA ILE A 106 -4.34 -5.79 -0.89
C ILE A 106 -2.84 -5.91 -1.20
N ILE A 107 -2.50 -6.17 -2.46
CA ILE A 107 -1.11 -6.29 -2.90
C ILE A 107 -0.31 -5.02 -2.57
N CYS A 108 -0.88 -3.84 -2.86
CA CYS A 108 -0.25 -2.56 -2.53
C CYS A 108 -0.12 -2.35 -1.02
N THR A 109 -1.07 -2.84 -0.22
CA THR A 109 -0.97 -2.78 1.24
C THR A 109 0.16 -3.68 1.75
N LEU A 110 0.31 -4.90 1.24
CA LEU A 110 1.45 -5.76 1.57
C LEU A 110 2.79 -5.11 1.17
N LEU A 111 2.83 -4.45 0.02
CA LEU A 111 4.01 -3.69 -0.41
C LEU A 111 4.32 -2.53 0.55
N LYS A 112 3.30 -1.84 1.07
CA LYS A 112 3.48 -0.80 2.10
C LYS A 112 4.11 -1.38 3.37
N PHE A 113 3.63 -2.53 3.86
CA PHE A 113 4.26 -3.20 5.01
C PHE A 113 5.74 -3.49 4.76
N ALA A 114 6.08 -4.02 3.59
CA ALA A 114 7.48 -4.28 3.23
C ALA A 114 8.33 -2.99 3.22
N LEU A 115 7.83 -1.93 2.59
CA LEU A 115 8.52 -0.65 2.50
C LEU A 115 8.66 0.04 3.87
N CYS A 116 7.63 -0.02 4.72
CA CYS A 116 7.69 0.48 6.10
C CYS A 116 8.76 -0.24 6.90
N MET A 117 8.80 -1.58 6.86
CA MET A 117 9.81 -2.38 7.53
C MET A 117 11.24 -2.05 7.06
N ILE A 118 11.43 -1.92 5.73
CA ILE A 118 12.72 -1.53 5.16
C ILE A 118 13.11 -0.11 5.61
N GLY A 119 12.20 0.84 5.49
CA GLY A 119 12.44 2.24 5.86
C GLY A 119 12.79 2.40 7.34
N SER A 120 11.98 1.78 8.23
CA SER A 120 12.23 1.78 9.68
C SER A 120 13.57 1.14 10.03
N SER A 121 13.91 0.01 9.38
CA SER A 121 15.20 -0.65 9.63
C SER A 121 16.39 0.21 9.20
N LEU A 122 16.28 0.92 8.07
CA LEU A 122 17.31 1.85 7.63
C LEU A 122 17.48 3.03 8.59
N TYR A 123 16.36 3.52 9.13
CA TYR A 123 16.36 4.59 10.12
C TYR A 123 16.98 4.12 11.44
N MET A 124 16.53 2.97 11.96
CA MET A 124 17.03 2.41 13.23
C MET A 124 18.53 2.10 13.20
N ARG A 125 19.08 1.73 12.05
CA ARG A 125 20.54 1.50 11.87
C ARG A 125 21.41 2.74 12.11
N LYS A 126 20.83 3.92 12.12
CA LYS A 126 21.56 5.15 12.49
C LYS A 126 21.84 5.24 14.01
N PHE A 127 21.00 4.57 14.81
CA PHE A 127 21.05 4.64 16.27
C PHE A 127 21.52 3.32 16.90
N CYS A 128 21.26 2.19 16.25
CA CYS A 128 21.55 0.85 16.76
C CYS A 128 22.48 0.11 15.81
N GLN A 129 23.58 -0.42 16.34
CA GLN A 129 24.52 -1.26 15.58
C GLN A 129 24.14 -2.75 15.60
N ASN A 130 23.33 -3.17 16.58
CA ASN A 130 22.92 -4.55 16.71
C ASN A 130 21.71 -4.86 15.82
N ASP A 131 21.89 -5.77 14.87
CA ASP A 131 20.85 -6.16 13.90
C ASP A 131 19.55 -6.65 14.55
N LYS A 132 19.62 -7.32 15.70
CA LYS A 132 18.44 -7.80 16.43
C LYS A 132 17.55 -6.64 16.90
N PHE A 133 18.14 -5.61 17.48
CA PHE A 133 17.38 -4.42 17.91
C PHE A 133 16.84 -3.62 16.73
N VAL A 134 17.56 -3.60 15.60
CA VAL A 134 17.08 -2.97 14.36
C VAL A 134 15.82 -3.67 13.86
N ILE A 135 15.81 -5.01 13.84
CA ILE A 135 14.65 -5.79 13.37
C ILE A 135 13.46 -5.60 14.32
N VAL A 136 13.67 -5.72 15.63
CA VAL A 136 12.61 -5.52 16.62
C VAL A 136 12.04 -4.11 16.54
N GLY A 137 12.89 -3.07 16.43
CA GLY A 137 12.44 -1.70 16.27
C GLY A 137 11.66 -1.47 14.96
N ALA A 138 12.05 -2.14 13.88
CA ALA A 138 11.32 -2.08 12.62
C ALA A 138 9.96 -2.80 12.66
N MET A 139 9.80 -3.83 13.51
CA MET A 139 8.52 -4.54 13.70
C MET A 139 7.53 -3.75 14.58
N LEU A 140 8.03 -2.88 15.45
CA LEU A 140 7.20 -2.07 16.36
C LEU A 140 6.68 -0.78 15.70
N TYR A 141 7.22 -0.41 14.54
CA TYR A 141 6.81 0.74 13.75
C TYR A 141 5.69 0.38 12.79
#